data_876fc42437b147c2f79da2771a099bd4
#
_entry.id   876fc42437b147c2f79da2771a099bd4
#
_cell.length_a   1.000
_cell.length_b   1.000
_cell.length_c   1.000
_cell.angle_alpha   90.00
_cell.angle_beta   90.00
_cell.angle_gamma   90.00
#
_symmetry.space_group_name_H-M   'P 1'
#
loop_
_entity.id
_entity.type
_entity.pdbx_description
1 polymer ?
#
loop_
_entity_poly.entity_id
_entity_poly.type
_entity_poly.pdbx_seq_one_letter_code
_entity_poly.pdbx_strand_id
1 'polypeptide(L)'
;ATATPKVMSDILKNLEITDAATFTTSFNRANLFYSVQPKTNVEKDMIRLLREHDGKSAIVYCLSRQKVEEIAQLLQLNGISSLPYHAGLDSGTRARHQDAFLQEDVNVIVATIAFGMGIDKPDVRLVIHHDIPKSLESYYQETGRAGRDGGEGVCVTYYSEKDIEKLDKFLARKPVAEQEIGRQLLQEARGYVLTATCRRHYLLHYFGEHYSPKNCGACDNCQGNPSDYDATKGARLILDTVLAGKDNFRTQQVVNTLIGLETAVLKTFGARDLEQWGAGKDQSDGYWTDLVRQ
;
A
#
# COMPACT_ATOMS: atom_id res chain seq x y z
N ALA A 1 10.03 17.97 -1.14
CA ALA A 1 9.60 16.92 -2.07
C ALA A 1 9.84 15.56 -1.44
N THR A 2 9.02 14.58 -1.76
CA THR A 2 9.22 13.19 -1.34
C THR A 2 10.07 12.51 -2.41
N ALA A 3 11.30 12.12 -2.07
CA ALA A 3 12.21 11.52 -3.03
C ALA A 3 13.03 10.42 -2.36
N THR A 4 13.09 9.25 -2.98
CA THR A 4 14.05 8.21 -2.60
C THR A 4 15.48 8.67 -2.90
N PRO A 5 16.53 8.07 -2.32
CA PRO A 5 17.92 8.46 -2.61
C PRO A 5 18.24 8.44 -4.10
N LYS A 6 17.70 7.48 -4.85
CA LYS A 6 17.86 7.39 -6.30
C LYS A 6 17.22 8.59 -7.00
N VAL A 7 15.96 8.89 -6.68
CA VAL A 7 15.24 10.04 -7.27
C VAL A 7 15.92 11.35 -6.94
N MET A 8 16.45 11.52 -5.72
CA MET A 8 17.22 12.70 -5.36
C MET A 8 18.48 12.85 -6.23
N SER A 9 19.25 11.78 -6.41
CA SER A 9 20.41 11.79 -7.31
C SER A 9 20.03 12.17 -8.73
N ASP A 10 18.92 11.64 -9.24
CA ASP A 10 18.45 11.95 -10.59
C ASP A 10 17.99 13.43 -10.72
N ILE A 11 17.34 13.98 -9.69
CA ILE A 11 16.95 15.40 -9.65
C ILE A 11 18.21 16.29 -9.73
N LEU A 12 19.21 16.04 -8.88
CA LEU A 12 20.44 16.84 -8.87
C LEU A 12 21.17 16.79 -10.22
N LYS A 13 21.23 15.62 -10.85
CA LYS A 13 21.83 15.43 -12.18
C LYS A 13 21.05 16.16 -13.27
N ASN A 14 19.71 15.98 -13.30
CA ASN A 14 18.87 16.56 -14.36
C ASN A 14 18.77 18.09 -14.27
N LEU A 15 18.93 18.65 -13.07
CA LEU A 15 18.98 20.09 -12.86
C LEU A 15 20.42 20.66 -12.96
N GLU A 16 21.43 19.80 -13.17
CA GLU A 16 22.85 20.18 -13.25
C GLU A 16 23.35 20.93 -11.99
N ILE A 17 22.82 20.54 -10.81
CA ILE A 17 23.15 21.15 -9.50
C ILE A 17 23.77 20.13 -8.54
N THR A 18 24.64 19.26 -9.03
CA THR A 18 25.23 18.15 -8.25
C THR A 18 25.98 18.61 -7.00
N ASP A 19 26.50 19.85 -7.00
CA ASP A 19 27.26 20.44 -5.89
C ASP A 19 26.37 21.25 -4.91
N ALA A 20 25.03 21.25 -5.11
CA ALA A 20 24.14 21.99 -4.25
C ALA A 20 24.06 21.38 -2.84
N ALA A 21 23.99 22.23 -1.82
CA ALA A 21 23.70 21.79 -0.46
C ALA A 21 22.29 21.17 -0.39
N THR A 22 22.21 19.92 0.08
CA THR A 22 20.94 19.20 0.24
C THR A 22 20.55 19.12 1.71
N PHE A 23 19.29 19.46 2.00
CA PHE A 23 18.72 19.36 3.34
C PHE A 23 17.61 18.31 3.32
N THR A 24 17.74 17.29 4.14
CA THR A 24 16.75 16.22 4.25
C THR A 24 16.22 16.15 5.68
N THR A 25 14.92 15.88 5.80
CA THR A 25 14.29 15.58 7.08
C THR A 25 13.85 14.12 7.08
N SER A 26 13.66 13.55 8.27
CA SER A 26 13.17 12.19 8.40
C SER A 26 11.80 12.03 7.74
N PHE A 27 11.58 10.89 7.09
CA PHE A 27 10.28 10.45 6.59
C PHE A 27 9.37 9.94 7.71
N ASN A 28 9.87 9.82 8.95
CA ASN A 28 9.10 9.31 10.05
C ASN A 28 8.01 10.31 10.51
N ARG A 29 6.77 9.89 10.40
CA ARG A 29 5.60 10.60 10.89
C ARG A 29 5.11 9.87 12.14
N ALA A 30 5.74 10.14 13.29
CA ALA A 30 5.49 9.44 14.57
C ALA A 30 4.04 9.52 15.03
N ASN A 31 3.35 10.60 14.68
CA ASN A 31 1.95 10.87 15.04
C ASN A 31 0.91 10.12 14.17
N LEU A 32 1.34 9.34 13.16
CA LEU A 32 0.42 8.59 12.31
C LEU A 32 0.33 7.13 12.72
N PHE A 33 -0.88 6.62 12.82
CA PHE A 33 -1.17 5.20 12.96
C PHE A 33 -1.44 4.58 11.59
N TYR A 34 -0.80 3.46 11.27
CA TYR A 34 -0.97 2.76 10.00
C TYR A 34 -1.65 1.41 10.21
N SER A 35 -2.70 1.15 9.42
CA SER A 35 -3.43 -0.12 9.43
C SER A 35 -3.77 -0.59 8.03
N VAL A 36 -3.67 -1.89 7.79
CA VAL A 36 -4.16 -2.55 6.58
C VAL A 36 -5.23 -3.56 6.96
N GLN A 37 -6.38 -3.47 6.31
CA GLN A 37 -7.55 -4.29 6.58
C GLN A 37 -7.94 -5.10 5.34
N PRO A 38 -8.46 -6.32 5.50
CA PRO A 38 -8.99 -7.08 4.38
C PRO A 38 -10.21 -6.37 3.77
N LYS A 39 -10.32 -6.41 2.45
CA LYS A 39 -11.39 -5.76 1.70
C LYS A 39 -12.63 -6.66 1.64
N THR A 40 -13.27 -6.92 2.79
CA THR A 40 -14.46 -7.79 2.90
C THR A 40 -15.76 -7.00 3.10
N ASN A 41 -15.80 -6.09 4.08
CA ASN A 41 -16.98 -5.28 4.42
C ASN A 41 -16.64 -3.80 4.46
N VAL A 42 -15.95 -3.32 3.42
CA VAL A 42 -15.29 -2.00 3.39
C VAL A 42 -16.27 -0.86 3.69
N GLU A 43 -17.45 -0.87 3.07
CA GLU A 43 -18.42 0.21 3.23
C GLU A 43 -18.91 0.32 4.69
N LYS A 44 -19.20 -0.82 5.32
CA LYS A 44 -19.64 -0.85 6.73
C LYS A 44 -18.52 -0.42 7.69
N ASP A 45 -17.31 -0.92 7.46
CA ASP A 45 -16.16 -0.59 8.29
C ASP A 45 -15.77 0.89 8.15
N MET A 46 -15.81 1.42 6.95
CA MET A 46 -15.55 2.83 6.66
C MET A 46 -16.57 3.75 7.33
N ILE A 47 -17.87 3.43 7.25
CA ILE A 47 -18.92 4.18 7.95
C ILE A 47 -18.68 4.16 9.46
N ARG A 48 -18.33 3.00 10.03
CA ARG A 48 -18.00 2.88 11.45
C ARG A 48 -16.82 3.76 11.83
N LEU A 49 -15.71 3.68 11.08
CA LEU A 49 -14.51 4.49 11.32
C LEU A 49 -14.80 5.99 11.24
N LEU A 50 -15.58 6.43 10.25
CA LEU A 50 -15.95 7.84 10.11
C LEU A 50 -16.84 8.33 11.25
N ARG A 51 -17.73 7.48 11.77
CA ARG A 51 -18.55 7.80 12.96
C ARG A 51 -17.73 7.83 14.25
N GLU A 52 -16.73 6.96 14.41
CA GLU A 52 -15.77 7.00 15.51
C GLU A 52 -14.92 8.28 15.51
N HIS A 53 -14.80 8.92 14.33
CA HIS A 53 -14.11 10.19 14.13
C HIS A 53 -15.08 11.33 13.76
N ASP A 54 -16.31 11.27 14.26
CA ASP A 54 -17.33 12.29 13.95
C ASP A 54 -16.83 13.72 14.23
N GLY A 55 -17.19 14.65 13.35
CA GLY A 55 -16.70 16.02 13.39
C GLY A 55 -15.21 16.22 13.04
N LYS A 56 -14.49 15.18 12.68
CA LYS A 56 -13.08 15.28 12.26
C LYS A 56 -12.94 15.24 10.75
N SER A 57 -11.97 15.98 10.24
CA SER A 57 -11.66 15.99 8.81
C SER A 57 -11.07 14.65 8.35
N ALA A 58 -11.64 14.08 7.28
CA ALA A 58 -11.23 12.81 6.71
C ALA A 58 -11.13 12.86 5.18
N ILE A 59 -10.21 12.08 4.62
CA ILE A 59 -10.04 11.91 3.18
C ILE A 59 -10.16 10.43 2.85
N VAL A 60 -11.02 10.08 1.88
CA VAL A 60 -11.19 8.72 1.37
C VAL A 60 -10.69 8.64 -0.06
N TYR A 61 -9.62 7.90 -0.31
CA TYR A 61 -9.06 7.71 -1.65
C TYR A 61 -9.61 6.47 -2.34
N CYS A 62 -10.07 6.64 -3.60
CA CYS A 62 -10.56 5.57 -4.47
C CYS A 62 -9.83 5.59 -5.82
N LEU A 63 -9.69 4.44 -6.47
CA LEU A 63 -9.03 4.31 -7.78
C LEU A 63 -9.83 4.92 -8.94
N SER A 64 -11.16 4.88 -8.90
CA SER A 64 -11.99 5.31 -10.02
C SER A 64 -12.95 6.44 -9.63
N ARG A 65 -13.27 7.30 -10.63
CA ARG A 65 -14.26 8.37 -10.48
C ARG A 65 -15.62 7.83 -10.07
N GLN A 66 -16.06 6.74 -10.70
CA GLN A 66 -17.32 6.10 -10.37
C GLN A 66 -17.37 5.66 -8.90
N LYS A 67 -16.31 5.02 -8.38
CA LYS A 67 -16.26 4.62 -6.97
C LYS A 67 -16.24 5.83 -6.02
N VAL A 68 -15.64 6.93 -6.40
CA VAL A 68 -15.69 8.20 -5.64
C VAL A 68 -17.13 8.67 -5.46
N GLU A 69 -17.90 8.72 -6.56
CA GLU A 69 -19.31 9.14 -6.51
C GLU A 69 -20.16 8.15 -5.69
N GLU A 70 -20.00 6.84 -5.91
CA GLU A 70 -20.72 5.80 -5.17
C GLU A 70 -20.48 5.90 -3.65
N ILE A 71 -19.23 6.06 -3.24
CA ILE A 71 -18.88 6.15 -1.82
C ILE A 71 -19.35 7.49 -1.22
N ALA A 72 -19.18 8.61 -1.92
CA ALA A 72 -19.68 9.88 -1.43
C ALA A 72 -21.21 9.83 -1.20
N GLN A 73 -21.97 9.29 -2.16
CA GLN A 73 -23.41 9.10 -2.02
C GLN A 73 -23.76 8.14 -0.87
N LEU A 74 -23.04 7.03 -0.74
CA LEU A 74 -23.23 6.07 0.36
C LEU A 74 -23.05 6.75 1.73
N LEU A 75 -22.02 7.56 1.89
CA LEU A 75 -21.74 8.29 3.14
C LEU A 75 -22.84 9.30 3.45
N GLN A 76 -23.30 10.06 2.45
CA GLN A 76 -24.41 11.02 2.60
C GLN A 76 -25.70 10.32 3.02
N LEU A 77 -26.04 9.18 2.43
CA LEU A 77 -27.21 8.37 2.80
C LEU A 77 -27.12 7.83 4.24
N ASN A 78 -25.92 7.72 4.77
CA ASN A 78 -25.67 7.32 6.17
C ASN A 78 -25.49 8.50 7.13
N GLY A 79 -25.80 9.74 6.69
CA GLY A 79 -25.75 10.94 7.50
C GLY A 79 -24.34 11.52 7.71
N ILE A 80 -23.35 11.06 6.92
CA ILE A 80 -21.98 11.58 6.97
C ILE A 80 -21.83 12.68 5.88
N SER A 81 -21.51 13.91 6.32
CA SER A 81 -21.28 15.04 5.42
C SER A 81 -20.04 14.80 4.56
N SER A 82 -20.26 14.55 3.26
CA SER A 82 -19.18 14.17 2.33
C SER A 82 -19.40 14.75 0.94
N LEU A 83 -18.30 15.04 0.24
CA LEU A 83 -18.31 15.51 -1.15
C LEU A 83 -17.33 14.71 -2.02
N PRO A 84 -17.69 14.43 -3.30
CA PRO A 84 -16.79 13.78 -4.24
C PRO A 84 -15.78 14.79 -4.81
N TYR A 85 -14.55 14.30 -5.12
CA TYR A 85 -13.52 15.10 -5.79
C TYR A 85 -12.72 14.26 -6.78
N HIS A 86 -12.83 14.59 -8.07
CA HIS A 86 -12.03 13.93 -9.12
C HIS A 86 -11.91 14.81 -10.37
N ALA A 87 -10.97 14.51 -11.23
CA ALA A 87 -10.69 15.30 -12.45
C ALA A 87 -11.83 15.31 -13.49
N GLY A 88 -12.87 14.50 -13.31
CA GLY A 88 -14.07 14.50 -14.17
C GLY A 88 -15.09 15.56 -13.81
N LEU A 89 -15.01 16.16 -12.62
CA LEU A 89 -15.82 17.31 -12.24
C LEU A 89 -15.32 18.57 -12.94
N ASP A 90 -16.21 19.51 -13.20
CA ASP A 90 -15.82 20.84 -13.70
C ASP A 90 -14.99 21.59 -12.65
N SER A 91 -14.22 22.58 -13.10
CA SER A 91 -13.30 23.31 -12.23
C SER A 91 -14.00 24.08 -11.12
N GLY A 92 -15.18 24.64 -11.39
CA GLY A 92 -15.97 25.38 -10.41
C GLY A 92 -16.49 24.46 -9.29
N THR A 93 -17.00 23.27 -9.64
CA THR A 93 -17.45 22.28 -8.66
C THR A 93 -16.28 21.78 -7.83
N ARG A 94 -15.12 21.51 -8.44
CA ARG A 94 -13.92 21.13 -7.69
C ARG A 94 -13.48 22.17 -6.68
N ALA A 95 -13.48 23.46 -7.11
CA ALA A 95 -13.13 24.56 -6.22
C ALA A 95 -14.11 24.64 -5.03
N ARG A 96 -15.43 24.64 -5.29
CA ARG A 96 -16.44 24.65 -4.22
C ARG A 96 -16.31 23.49 -3.24
N HIS A 97 -16.09 22.26 -3.74
CA HIS A 97 -15.93 21.09 -2.87
C HIS A 97 -14.66 21.16 -2.02
N GLN A 98 -13.59 21.68 -2.60
CA GLN A 98 -12.33 21.91 -1.89
C GLN A 98 -12.50 22.99 -0.81
N ASP A 99 -13.12 24.12 -1.15
CA ASP A 99 -13.35 25.22 -0.21
C ASP A 99 -14.26 24.78 0.95
N ALA A 100 -15.34 24.05 0.67
CA ALA A 100 -16.22 23.50 1.69
C ALA A 100 -15.48 22.56 2.67
N PHE A 101 -14.52 21.76 2.18
CA PHE A 101 -13.69 20.92 3.03
C PHE A 101 -12.68 21.74 3.85
N LEU A 102 -12.05 22.75 3.25
CA LEU A 102 -11.10 23.62 3.94
C LEU A 102 -11.76 24.48 5.03
N GLN A 103 -13.00 24.90 4.79
CA GLN A 103 -13.80 25.73 5.72
C GLN A 103 -14.60 24.91 6.74
N GLU A 104 -14.48 23.59 6.70
CA GLU A 104 -15.17 22.65 7.60
C GLU A 104 -16.70 22.59 7.43
N ASP A 105 -17.23 23.12 6.34
CA ASP A 105 -18.63 22.93 5.95
C ASP A 105 -18.93 21.44 5.66
N VAL A 106 -17.91 20.71 5.25
CA VAL A 106 -17.93 19.27 4.98
C VAL A 106 -16.71 18.60 5.61
N ASN A 107 -16.93 17.53 6.36
CA ASN A 107 -15.87 16.84 7.10
C ASN A 107 -15.17 15.77 6.27
N VAL A 108 -15.78 15.24 5.21
CA VAL A 108 -15.23 14.14 4.44
C VAL A 108 -15.13 14.50 2.95
N ILE A 109 -13.94 14.31 2.39
CA ILE A 109 -13.74 14.30 0.94
C ILE A 109 -13.50 12.86 0.47
N VAL A 110 -14.30 12.41 -0.49
CA VAL A 110 -14.05 11.16 -1.21
C VAL A 110 -13.41 11.49 -2.54
N ALA A 111 -12.21 11.02 -2.81
CA ALA A 111 -11.44 11.53 -3.93
C ALA A 111 -10.63 10.45 -4.68
N THR A 112 -10.29 10.77 -5.93
CA THR A 112 -9.14 10.15 -6.59
C THR A 112 -7.85 10.89 -6.20
N ILE A 113 -6.70 10.40 -6.67
CA ILE A 113 -5.40 11.08 -6.51
C ILE A 113 -5.39 12.55 -7.01
N ALA A 114 -6.44 12.99 -7.71
CA ALA A 114 -6.60 14.39 -8.13
C ALA A 114 -6.76 15.35 -6.94
N PHE A 115 -7.22 14.87 -5.78
CA PHE A 115 -7.27 15.61 -4.54
C PHE A 115 -5.92 15.47 -3.83
N GLY A 116 -4.99 16.30 -4.21
CA GLY A 116 -3.63 16.13 -3.72
C GLY A 116 -2.80 17.39 -3.76
N MET A 117 -2.34 17.81 -4.92
CA MET A 117 -1.48 18.98 -5.04
C MET A 117 -2.22 20.25 -4.60
N GLY A 118 -1.60 21.00 -3.69
CA GLY A 118 -2.13 22.28 -3.21
C GLY A 118 -3.15 22.18 -2.07
N ILE A 119 -3.48 20.99 -1.57
CA ILE A 119 -4.33 20.82 -0.39
C ILE A 119 -3.48 20.93 0.87
N ASP A 120 -3.69 22.00 1.64
CA ASP A 120 -3.03 22.23 2.91
C ASP A 120 -4.07 22.43 4.03
N LYS A 121 -4.64 21.30 4.48
CA LYS A 121 -5.49 21.24 5.68
C LYS A 121 -4.69 20.53 6.77
N PRO A 122 -4.31 21.24 7.87
CA PRO A 122 -3.38 20.68 8.86
C PRO A 122 -3.98 19.59 9.74
N ASP A 123 -5.27 19.63 9.96
CA ASP A 123 -6.01 18.88 10.97
C ASP A 123 -6.81 17.69 10.41
N VAL A 124 -6.41 17.13 9.29
CA VAL A 124 -6.97 15.85 8.81
C VAL A 124 -6.62 14.74 9.79
N ARG A 125 -7.63 14.05 10.34
CA ARG A 125 -7.44 12.99 11.34
C ARG A 125 -7.54 11.59 10.79
N LEU A 126 -8.17 11.42 9.63
CA LEU A 126 -8.37 10.10 9.05
C LEU A 126 -8.10 10.13 7.54
N VAL A 127 -7.24 9.24 7.09
CA VAL A 127 -7.02 8.98 5.66
C VAL A 127 -7.33 7.52 5.39
N ILE A 128 -8.32 7.28 4.54
CA ILE A 128 -8.75 5.94 4.17
C ILE A 128 -8.40 5.69 2.70
N HIS A 129 -7.73 4.59 2.42
CA HIS A 129 -7.57 4.07 1.07
C HIS A 129 -8.58 2.93 0.86
N HIS A 130 -9.62 3.21 0.08
CA HIS A 130 -10.58 2.18 -0.35
C HIS A 130 -9.92 1.14 -1.25
N ASP A 131 -8.94 1.54 -2.02
CA ASP A 131 -8.12 0.72 -2.89
C ASP A 131 -6.64 1.01 -2.62
N ILE A 132 -5.77 0.01 -2.78
CA ILE A 132 -4.32 0.20 -2.65
C ILE A 132 -3.80 1.24 -3.67
N PRO A 133 -2.92 2.17 -3.28
CA PRO A 133 -2.29 3.10 -4.21
C PRO A 133 -1.31 2.39 -5.15
N LYS A 134 -0.93 3.08 -6.24
CA LYS A 134 -0.07 2.52 -7.29
C LYS A 134 1.39 2.35 -6.88
N SER A 135 1.81 3.06 -5.85
CA SER A 135 3.19 3.03 -5.33
C SER A 135 3.23 3.48 -3.88
N LEU A 136 4.32 3.18 -3.18
CA LEU A 136 4.54 3.63 -1.81
C LEU A 136 4.78 5.13 -1.71
N GLU A 137 5.32 5.77 -2.74
CA GLU A 137 5.46 7.23 -2.76
C GLU A 137 4.09 7.90 -2.79
N SER A 138 3.15 7.41 -3.63
CA SER A 138 1.78 7.90 -3.65
C SER A 138 1.12 7.69 -2.29
N TYR A 139 1.26 6.50 -1.73
CA TYR A 139 0.74 6.17 -0.40
C TYR A 139 1.26 7.12 0.67
N TYR A 140 2.58 7.36 0.70
CA TYR A 140 3.21 8.27 1.67
C TYR A 140 2.72 9.70 1.51
N GLN A 141 2.58 10.19 0.27
CA GLN A 141 2.06 11.54 0.00
C GLN A 141 0.60 11.69 0.43
N GLU A 142 -0.22 10.67 0.22
CA GLU A 142 -1.64 10.66 0.54
C GLU A 142 -1.86 10.52 2.05
N THR A 143 -1.20 9.58 2.73
CA THR A 143 -1.24 9.43 4.19
C THR A 143 -0.60 10.62 4.91
N GLY A 144 0.43 11.22 4.31
CA GLY A 144 1.11 12.41 4.82
C GLY A 144 0.23 13.66 4.94
N ARG A 145 -1.03 13.61 4.46
CA ARG A 145 -2.03 14.67 4.68
C ARG A 145 -2.60 14.64 6.08
N ALA A 146 -2.59 13.48 6.74
CA ALA A 146 -3.05 13.36 8.11
C ALA A 146 -2.07 14.02 9.09
N GLY A 147 -2.61 14.70 10.10
CA GLY A 147 -1.87 15.22 11.25
C GLY A 147 -0.70 16.13 10.90
N ARG A 148 -0.83 17.04 9.95
CA ARG A 148 0.23 18.00 9.60
C ARG A 148 0.53 18.98 10.71
N ASP A 149 -0.44 19.24 11.57
CA ASP A 149 -0.32 20.05 12.78
C ASP A 149 0.40 19.35 13.94
N GLY A 150 0.87 18.10 13.72
CA GLY A 150 1.47 17.26 14.74
C GLY A 150 0.46 16.46 15.58
N GLY A 151 -0.83 16.69 15.41
CA GLY A 151 -1.87 15.89 16.04
C GLY A 151 -1.93 14.46 15.50
N GLU A 152 -2.55 13.56 16.26
CA GLU A 152 -2.71 12.16 15.85
C GLU A 152 -3.51 12.03 14.56
N GLY A 153 -3.09 11.11 13.69
CA GLY A 153 -3.77 10.76 12.46
C GLY A 153 -3.82 9.26 12.25
N VAL A 154 -4.95 8.76 11.75
CA VAL A 154 -5.18 7.35 11.45
C VAL A 154 -5.19 7.15 9.93
N CYS A 155 -4.39 6.21 9.46
CA CYS A 155 -4.29 5.84 8.04
C CYS A 155 -4.70 4.38 7.89
N VAL A 156 -5.85 4.14 7.23
CA VAL A 156 -6.40 2.79 7.01
C VAL A 156 -6.38 2.48 5.52
N THR A 157 -5.86 1.33 5.16
CA THR A 157 -5.84 0.86 3.77
C THR A 157 -6.59 -0.46 3.66
N TYR A 158 -7.59 -0.50 2.81
CA TYR A 158 -8.27 -1.75 2.46
C TYR A 158 -7.57 -2.42 1.29
N TYR A 159 -7.36 -3.73 1.40
CA TYR A 159 -6.65 -4.52 0.42
C TYR A 159 -7.39 -5.79 0.03
N SER A 160 -7.36 -6.07 -1.27
CA SER A 160 -7.68 -7.38 -1.84
C SER A 160 -6.76 -7.65 -3.04
N GLU A 161 -6.50 -8.90 -3.35
CA GLU A 161 -5.70 -9.29 -4.52
C GLU A 161 -6.33 -8.77 -5.85
N LYS A 162 -7.65 -8.62 -5.90
CA LYS A 162 -8.38 -8.04 -7.03
C LYS A 162 -7.96 -6.59 -7.33
N ASP A 163 -7.43 -5.87 -6.35
CA ASP A 163 -6.95 -4.50 -6.57
C ASP A 163 -5.66 -4.51 -7.38
N ILE A 164 -4.77 -5.46 -7.12
CA ILE A 164 -3.54 -5.68 -7.90
C ILE A 164 -3.88 -6.04 -9.35
N GLU A 165 -4.82 -6.96 -9.56
CA GLU A 165 -5.27 -7.33 -10.90
C GLU A 165 -5.84 -6.15 -11.70
N LYS A 166 -6.62 -5.27 -11.04
CA LYS A 166 -7.15 -4.05 -11.66
C LYS A 166 -6.03 -3.09 -12.05
N LEU A 167 -5.09 -2.85 -11.13
CA LEU A 167 -3.97 -1.95 -11.36
C LEU A 167 -3.05 -2.49 -12.48
N ASP A 168 -2.77 -3.80 -12.52
CA ASP A 168 -1.99 -4.40 -13.60
C ASP A 168 -2.69 -4.26 -14.97
N LYS A 169 -4.02 -4.41 -15.03
CA LYS A 169 -4.80 -4.13 -16.25
C LYS A 169 -4.70 -2.67 -16.72
N PHE A 170 -4.60 -1.71 -15.79
CA PHE A 170 -4.34 -0.31 -16.16
C PHE A 170 -2.92 -0.11 -16.69
N LEU A 171 -1.93 -0.77 -16.08
CA LEU A 171 -0.54 -0.73 -16.53
C LEU A 171 -0.37 -1.33 -17.92
N ALA A 172 -1.07 -2.41 -18.24
CA ALA A 172 -1.00 -3.09 -19.55
C ALA A 172 -1.38 -2.18 -20.74
N ARG A 173 -2.04 -1.05 -20.49
CA ARG A 173 -2.42 -0.06 -21.52
C ARG A 173 -1.35 1.01 -21.76
N LYS A 174 -0.27 1.00 -21.00
CA LYS A 174 0.83 1.97 -21.09
C LYS A 174 1.95 1.49 -22.00
N PRO A 175 2.86 2.38 -22.44
CA PRO A 175 4.09 1.98 -23.12
C PRO A 175 4.88 0.94 -22.31
N VAL A 176 5.54 0.00 -23.00
CA VAL A 176 6.24 -1.14 -22.36
C VAL A 176 7.22 -0.73 -21.27
N ALA A 177 8.01 0.32 -21.51
CA ALA A 177 8.96 0.84 -20.51
C ALA A 177 8.26 1.33 -19.23
N GLU A 178 7.08 1.95 -19.34
CA GLU A 178 6.29 2.37 -18.18
C GLU A 178 5.61 1.20 -17.47
N GLN A 179 5.29 0.12 -18.20
CA GLN A 179 4.68 -1.08 -17.61
C GLN A 179 5.63 -1.75 -16.64
N GLU A 180 6.90 -1.91 -17.01
CA GLU A 180 7.89 -2.58 -16.15
C GLU A 180 8.11 -1.81 -14.84
N ILE A 181 8.36 -0.50 -14.94
CA ILE A 181 8.50 0.38 -13.77
C ILE A 181 7.22 0.34 -12.92
N GLY A 182 6.05 0.47 -13.55
CA GLY A 182 4.78 0.47 -12.86
C GLY A 182 4.49 -0.83 -12.12
N ARG A 183 4.85 -1.99 -12.69
CA ARG A 183 4.72 -3.29 -12.03
C ARG A 183 5.66 -3.41 -10.84
N GLN A 184 6.89 -2.94 -10.95
CA GLN A 184 7.83 -2.93 -9.82
C GLN A 184 7.26 -2.12 -8.66
N LEU A 185 6.82 -0.88 -8.89
CA LEU A 185 6.22 -0.02 -7.87
C LEU A 185 4.96 -0.66 -7.24
N LEU A 186 4.15 -1.32 -8.05
CA LEU A 186 2.96 -2.04 -7.57
C LEU A 186 3.33 -3.24 -6.71
N GLN A 187 4.39 -3.98 -7.04
CA GLN A 187 4.87 -5.09 -6.21
C GLN A 187 5.41 -4.60 -4.86
N GLU A 188 6.08 -3.45 -4.82
CA GLU A 188 6.55 -2.84 -3.58
C GLU A 188 5.36 -2.41 -2.69
N ALA A 189 4.32 -1.79 -3.27
CA ALA A 189 3.09 -1.46 -2.56
C ALA A 189 2.36 -2.72 -2.06
N ARG A 190 2.34 -3.80 -2.86
CA ARG A 190 1.81 -5.11 -2.46
C ARG A 190 2.60 -5.71 -1.31
N GLY A 191 3.95 -5.64 -1.35
CA GLY A 191 4.81 -6.07 -0.25
C GLY A 191 4.47 -5.36 1.07
N TYR A 192 4.22 -4.05 1.02
CA TYR A 192 3.82 -3.28 2.18
C TYR A 192 2.49 -3.73 2.80
N VAL A 193 1.47 -4.00 1.99
CA VAL A 193 0.17 -4.41 2.53
C VAL A 193 0.18 -5.84 3.06
N LEU A 194 1.04 -6.70 2.54
CA LEU A 194 1.17 -8.10 2.95
C LEU A 194 2.21 -8.31 4.07
N THR A 195 3.04 -7.32 4.38
CA THR A 195 4.09 -7.50 5.40
C THR A 195 3.51 -7.84 6.77
N ALA A 196 4.13 -8.80 7.44
CA ALA A 196 3.91 -9.10 8.86
C ALA A 196 4.79 -8.25 9.79
N THR A 197 5.79 -7.55 9.25
CA THR A 197 6.69 -6.70 10.02
C THR A 197 6.07 -5.33 10.30
N CYS A 198 6.72 -4.53 11.15
CA CYS A 198 6.29 -3.16 11.44
C CYS A 198 6.10 -2.34 10.15
N ARG A 199 4.87 -1.83 9.91
CA ARG A 199 4.56 -1.04 8.69
C ARG A 199 5.39 0.23 8.59
N ARG A 200 5.67 0.88 9.71
CA ARG A 200 6.54 2.06 9.75
C ARG A 200 7.96 1.72 9.36
N HIS A 201 8.51 0.62 9.87
CA HIS A 201 9.83 0.14 9.49
C HIS A 201 9.92 -0.12 7.99
N TYR A 202 8.92 -0.84 7.42
CA TYR A 202 8.86 -1.13 5.99
C TYR A 202 8.85 0.16 5.15
N LEU A 203 8.00 1.12 5.52
CA LEU A 203 7.86 2.38 4.80
C LEU A 203 9.14 3.23 4.85
N LEU A 204 9.77 3.37 6.01
CA LEU A 204 11.00 4.12 6.18
C LEU A 204 12.18 3.47 5.43
N HIS A 205 12.28 2.14 5.50
CA HIS A 205 13.29 1.40 4.74
C HIS A 205 13.14 1.61 3.23
N TYR A 206 11.92 1.64 2.71
CA TYR A 206 11.66 1.95 1.31
C TYR A 206 12.24 3.31 0.90
N PHE A 207 12.14 4.32 1.75
CA PHE A 207 12.73 5.64 1.52
C PHE A 207 14.24 5.73 1.86
N GLY A 208 14.88 4.61 2.18
CA GLY A 208 16.31 4.54 2.50
C GLY A 208 16.65 5.02 3.93
N GLU A 209 15.64 5.15 4.81
CA GLU A 209 15.84 5.57 6.18
C GLU A 209 15.93 4.35 7.12
N HIS A 210 16.97 4.32 7.93
CA HIS A 210 17.14 3.29 8.95
C HIS A 210 16.26 3.60 10.17
N TYR A 211 15.41 2.64 10.55
CA TYR A 211 14.55 2.73 11.72
C TYR A 211 14.87 1.59 12.69
N SER A 212 15.54 1.91 13.80
CA SER A 212 16.05 0.93 14.76
C SER A 212 14.99 0.22 15.62
N PRO A 213 13.85 0.85 16.03
CA PRO A 213 12.87 0.17 16.86
C PRO A 213 12.22 -1.00 16.14
N LYS A 214 12.20 -2.19 16.78
CA LYS A 214 11.49 -3.37 16.24
C LYS A 214 9.96 -3.19 16.25
N ASN A 215 9.45 -2.39 17.20
CA ASN A 215 8.04 -2.09 17.38
C ASN A 215 7.85 -0.58 17.42
N CYS A 216 6.99 -0.04 16.56
CA CYS A 216 6.73 1.41 16.52
C CYS A 216 5.59 1.85 17.46
N GLY A 217 4.85 0.93 18.06
CA GLY A 217 3.67 1.20 18.88
C GLY A 217 2.47 1.81 18.14
N ALA A 218 2.62 2.14 16.85
CA ALA A 218 1.65 2.91 16.08
C ALA A 218 1.37 2.30 14.69
N CYS A 219 1.22 0.98 14.62
CA CYS A 219 0.66 0.28 13.45
C CYS A 219 -0.03 -1.01 13.90
N ASP A 220 -0.91 -1.52 13.04
CA ASP A 220 -1.67 -2.75 13.29
C ASP A 220 -0.78 -3.95 13.59
N ASN A 221 0.30 -4.16 12.84
CA ASN A 221 1.25 -5.26 13.06
C ASN A 221 1.97 -5.15 14.42
N CYS A 222 2.21 -3.95 14.93
CA CYS A 222 2.86 -3.73 16.22
C CYS A 222 1.89 -3.80 17.41
N GLN A 223 0.62 -3.44 17.22
CA GLN A 223 -0.42 -3.49 18.25
C GLN A 223 -1.21 -4.79 18.24
N GLY A 224 -1.25 -5.47 17.09
CA GLY A 224 -1.79 -6.81 16.99
C GLY A 224 -0.95 -7.76 17.86
N ASN A 225 -1.58 -8.87 18.21
CA ASN A 225 -0.85 -10.00 18.79
C ASN A 225 -0.53 -10.93 17.61
N PRO A 226 0.54 -10.69 16.82
CA PRO A 226 0.90 -11.65 15.81
C PRO A 226 1.14 -12.95 16.58
N SER A 227 0.45 -14.00 16.20
CA SER A 227 0.87 -15.33 16.60
C SER A 227 2.21 -15.58 15.89
N ASP A 228 3.29 -15.08 16.51
CA ASP A 228 4.63 -15.36 16.04
C ASP A 228 4.78 -16.87 16.07
N TYR A 229 4.82 -17.49 14.91
CA TYR A 229 5.23 -18.88 14.80
C TYR A 229 6.63 -18.95 14.20
N ASP A 230 7.41 -19.91 14.67
CA ASP A 230 8.74 -20.15 14.15
C ASP A 230 8.67 -20.68 12.72
N ALA A 231 8.87 -19.79 11.76
CA ALA A 231 8.89 -20.11 10.34
C ALA A 231 10.24 -20.63 9.84
N THR A 232 11.25 -20.79 10.70
CA THR A 232 12.64 -21.13 10.33
C THR A 232 12.72 -22.38 9.45
N LYS A 233 11.97 -23.42 9.76
CA LYS A 233 11.94 -24.66 8.97
C LYS A 233 11.36 -24.42 7.57
N GLY A 234 10.25 -23.67 7.49
CA GLY A 234 9.61 -23.32 6.22
C GLY A 234 10.50 -22.44 5.35
N ALA A 235 11.09 -21.41 5.93
CA ALA A 235 12.01 -20.51 5.24
C ALA A 235 13.23 -21.26 4.69
N ARG A 236 13.81 -22.17 5.49
CA ARG A 236 14.92 -23.01 5.04
C ARG A 236 14.52 -23.90 3.86
N LEU A 237 13.37 -24.55 3.93
CA LEU A 237 12.88 -25.41 2.87
C LEU A 237 12.62 -24.63 1.56
N ILE A 238 12.14 -23.39 1.66
CA ILE A 238 12.00 -22.47 0.52
C ILE A 238 13.36 -22.17 -0.09
N LEU A 239 14.35 -21.76 0.72
CA LEU A 239 15.71 -21.44 0.25
C LEU A 239 16.37 -22.64 -0.41
N ASP A 240 16.27 -23.81 0.19
CA ASP A 240 16.81 -25.07 -0.39
C ASP A 240 16.14 -25.39 -1.74
N THR A 241 14.83 -25.12 -1.87
CA THR A 241 14.09 -25.30 -3.13
C THR A 241 14.53 -24.31 -4.22
N VAL A 242 14.77 -23.05 -3.87
CA VAL A 242 15.28 -22.02 -4.79
C VAL A 242 16.67 -22.41 -5.27
N LEU A 243 17.56 -22.81 -4.37
CA LEU A 243 18.92 -23.25 -4.70
C LEU A 243 18.92 -24.50 -5.61
N ALA A 244 18.06 -25.48 -5.31
CA ALA A 244 17.92 -26.68 -6.12
C ALA A 244 17.39 -26.36 -7.54
N GLY A 245 16.52 -25.36 -7.66
CA GLY A 245 16.00 -24.85 -8.94
C GLY A 245 17.00 -24.01 -9.74
N LYS A 246 18.21 -23.73 -9.21
CA LYS A 246 19.28 -22.95 -9.87
C LYS A 246 18.77 -21.62 -10.44
N ASP A 247 18.05 -20.86 -9.63
CA ASP A 247 17.44 -19.55 -9.98
C ASP A 247 16.40 -19.58 -11.11
N ASN A 248 16.01 -20.76 -11.58
CA ASN A 248 14.97 -20.89 -12.62
C ASN A 248 13.54 -20.91 -12.05
N PHE A 249 13.40 -21.09 -10.73
CA PHE A 249 12.09 -21.18 -10.09
C PHE A 249 11.60 -19.78 -9.67
N ARG A 250 10.42 -19.42 -10.15
CA ARG A 250 9.66 -18.28 -9.62
C ARG A 250 8.84 -18.72 -8.42
N THR A 251 8.25 -17.80 -7.69
CA THR A 251 7.41 -18.08 -6.51
C THR A 251 6.47 -19.27 -6.71
N GLN A 252 5.70 -19.30 -7.80
CA GLN A 252 4.75 -20.39 -8.03
C GLN A 252 5.41 -21.73 -8.29
N GLN A 253 6.59 -21.78 -8.95
CA GLN A 253 7.33 -23.02 -9.13
C GLN A 253 7.89 -23.54 -7.80
N VAL A 254 8.38 -22.66 -6.93
CA VAL A 254 8.81 -23.03 -5.57
C VAL A 254 7.64 -23.64 -4.80
N VAL A 255 6.50 -22.95 -4.75
CA VAL A 255 5.29 -23.43 -4.06
C VAL A 255 4.84 -24.78 -4.61
N ASN A 256 4.70 -24.89 -5.95
CA ASN A 256 4.27 -26.12 -6.59
C ASN A 256 5.22 -27.31 -6.33
N THR A 257 6.53 -27.04 -6.28
CA THR A 257 7.52 -28.06 -5.91
C THR A 257 7.32 -28.53 -4.48
N LEU A 258 7.11 -27.61 -3.54
CA LEU A 258 6.92 -27.92 -2.12
C LEU A 258 5.64 -28.72 -1.87
N ILE A 259 4.54 -28.39 -2.55
CA ILE A 259 3.30 -29.16 -2.40
C ILE A 259 3.21 -30.41 -3.29
N GLY A 260 4.21 -30.64 -4.16
CA GLY A 260 4.26 -31.77 -5.06
C GLY A 260 3.29 -31.68 -6.24
N LEU A 261 2.94 -30.46 -6.68
CA LEU A 261 2.05 -30.21 -7.82
C LEU A 261 2.85 -30.14 -9.13
N GLU A 262 2.70 -31.15 -9.98
CA GLU A 262 3.39 -31.21 -11.27
C GLU A 262 2.79 -30.23 -12.28
N THR A 263 3.63 -29.41 -12.87
CA THR A 263 3.30 -28.53 -14.01
C THR A 263 4.22 -28.81 -15.19
N ALA A 264 3.81 -28.41 -16.40
CA ALA A 264 4.64 -28.60 -17.60
C ALA A 264 6.05 -27.98 -17.43
N VAL A 265 6.13 -26.81 -16.79
CA VAL A 265 7.40 -26.13 -16.51
C VAL A 265 8.25 -26.94 -15.54
N LEU A 266 7.70 -27.40 -14.41
CA LEU A 266 8.44 -28.18 -13.41
C LEU A 266 8.91 -29.54 -13.95
N LYS A 267 8.12 -30.14 -14.85
CA LYS A 267 8.52 -31.36 -15.54
C LYS A 267 9.75 -31.14 -16.43
N THR A 268 9.82 -30.01 -17.15
CA THR A 268 10.97 -29.66 -17.98
C THR A 268 12.25 -29.48 -17.15
N PHE A 269 12.13 -29.02 -15.91
CA PHE A 269 13.26 -28.85 -14.98
C PHE A 269 13.58 -30.09 -14.13
N GLY A 270 12.86 -31.20 -14.32
CA GLY A 270 13.08 -32.41 -13.52
C GLY A 270 12.78 -32.21 -12.04
N ALA A 271 11.83 -31.33 -11.69
CA ALA A 271 11.57 -30.96 -10.30
C ALA A 271 11.13 -32.13 -9.41
N ARG A 272 10.62 -33.22 -9.99
CA ARG A 272 10.25 -34.45 -9.27
C ARG A 272 11.44 -35.15 -8.62
N ASP A 273 12.63 -34.97 -9.18
CA ASP A 273 13.87 -35.62 -8.70
C ASP A 273 14.53 -34.80 -7.59
N LEU A 274 13.99 -33.65 -7.22
CA LEU A 274 14.48 -32.83 -6.14
C LEU A 274 14.05 -33.39 -4.78
N GLU A 275 14.92 -33.32 -3.80
CA GLU A 275 14.64 -33.71 -2.42
C GLU A 275 13.46 -32.92 -1.82
N GLN A 276 13.28 -31.69 -2.28
CA GLN A 276 12.21 -30.77 -1.85
C GLN A 276 10.85 -31.09 -2.47
N TRP A 277 10.75 -32.01 -3.42
CA TRP A 277 9.48 -32.35 -4.06
C TRP A 277 8.46 -32.92 -3.07
N GLY A 278 7.35 -32.21 -2.86
CA GLY A 278 6.30 -32.60 -1.94
C GLY A 278 6.68 -32.55 -0.46
N ALA A 279 7.85 -31.99 -0.12
CA ALA A 279 8.31 -31.88 1.27
C ALA A 279 7.45 -30.93 2.12
N GLY A 280 6.66 -30.09 1.48
CA GLY A 280 5.74 -29.15 2.13
C GLY A 280 4.26 -29.48 1.95
N LYS A 281 3.90 -30.69 1.55
CA LYS A 281 2.51 -31.12 1.24
C LYS A 281 1.54 -31.10 2.42
N ASP A 282 2.05 -31.00 3.64
CA ASP A 282 1.29 -30.86 4.89
C ASP A 282 0.72 -29.45 5.10
N GLN A 283 1.20 -28.48 4.33
CA GLN A 283 0.73 -27.08 4.35
C GLN A 283 0.04 -26.73 3.03
N SER A 284 -0.84 -25.70 3.07
CA SER A 284 -1.58 -25.24 1.90
C SER A 284 -0.70 -24.44 0.93
N ASP A 285 -1.14 -24.33 -0.34
CA ASP A 285 -0.58 -23.42 -1.34
C ASP A 285 -0.51 -21.96 -0.80
N GLY A 286 -1.60 -21.51 -0.17
CA GLY A 286 -1.66 -20.17 0.45
C GLY A 286 -0.57 -19.96 1.50
N TYR A 287 -0.38 -20.92 2.39
CA TYR A 287 0.68 -20.86 3.40
C TYR A 287 2.06 -20.67 2.77
N TRP A 288 2.43 -21.52 1.80
CA TRP A 288 3.73 -21.43 1.13
C TRP A 288 3.87 -20.15 0.32
N THR A 289 2.80 -19.72 -0.37
CA THR A 289 2.79 -18.47 -1.13
C THR A 289 3.04 -17.27 -0.23
N ASP A 290 2.43 -17.22 0.94
CA ASP A 290 2.61 -16.12 1.88
C ASP A 290 4.01 -16.15 2.50
N LEU A 291 4.52 -17.33 2.84
CA LEU A 291 5.86 -17.47 3.42
C LEU A 291 6.98 -17.12 2.43
N VAL A 292 6.83 -17.45 1.14
CA VAL A 292 7.81 -17.07 0.09
C VAL A 292 7.84 -15.55 -0.12
N ARG A 293 6.75 -14.86 0.18
CA ARG A 293 6.61 -13.40 -0.03
C ARG A 293 7.10 -12.56 1.14
N GLN A 294 7.26 -13.15 2.32
CA GLN A 294 7.81 -12.49 3.51
C GLN A 294 9.35 -12.52 3.54
#